data_64fa10d36110b7466d610ef9cb599a76
#
_entry.id   64fa10d36110b7466d610ef9cb599a76
#
_cell.length_a   1.000
_cell.length_b   1.000
_cell.length_c   1.000
_cell.angle_alpha   90.00
_cell.angle_beta   90.00
_cell.angle_gamma   90.00
#
_symmetry.space_group_name_H-M   'P 1'
#
loop_
_entity.id
_entity.type
_entity.pdbx_description
1 polymer ?
#
loop_
_entity_poly.entity_id
_entity_poly.type
_entity_poly.pdbx_seq_one_letter_code
_entity_poly.pdbx_strand_id
1 'polypeptide(L)'
;MSYEETLTRLRQSGNFRTIPAAKDANDTVVDLSSNDYLGLATRTDLRDEFLSRIAGEMPALSASASRLLAADQRWHEQLESRLAAMYGRPVLLFNSGYHANTGLLSALASEPATLILADRLVHASMIDGIVLSRAPFKRFPHNDFDRLETILKKEAGEYDRIIVAVESVYSMDGDRADLKALVELKRRYPNVILYIDEAHAFGAKGRDGLGLVASMEEMEEVDIIVGTFGKAAASVGAFCAVSPTIRDYAVNRARSFIFSTALPPINCAWTDFIVEKLPSLKAERAHLKLLEDTLHESLASLPEDARMMSHSSHIVPYIVGDASATLRLSARLLEEGFKVLPIRTPTVPPGTERLRISLSAALTTDQIKNFANALSTACK
;
A
#
# COMPACT_ATOMS: atom_id res chain seq x y z
N MET A 1 2.86 32.61 11.54
CA MET A 1 1.80 32.24 10.58
C MET A 1 0.68 31.54 11.36
N SER A 2 -0.56 32.05 11.27
CA SER A 2 -1.70 31.45 11.93
C SER A 2 -2.21 30.21 11.17
N TYR A 3 -3.02 29.37 11.84
CA TYR A 3 -3.70 28.25 11.17
C TYR A 3 -4.61 28.76 10.03
N GLU A 4 -5.29 29.89 10.23
CA GLU A 4 -6.18 30.52 9.24
C GLU A 4 -5.45 30.97 7.99
N GLU A 5 -4.27 31.59 8.13
CA GLU A 5 -3.42 31.97 7.00
C GLU A 5 -2.95 30.73 6.22
N THR A 6 -2.62 29.64 6.91
CA THR A 6 -2.24 28.37 6.29
C THR A 6 -3.40 27.77 5.50
N LEU A 7 -4.61 27.71 6.09
CA LEU A 7 -5.80 27.19 5.43
C LEU A 7 -6.20 28.06 4.22
N THR A 8 -6.08 29.38 4.32
CA THR A 8 -6.35 30.30 3.23
C THR A 8 -5.41 30.03 2.04
N ARG A 9 -4.11 29.86 2.29
CA ARG A 9 -3.15 29.48 1.23
C ARG A 9 -3.47 28.14 0.60
N LEU A 10 -3.87 27.14 1.40
CA LEU A 10 -4.27 25.83 0.85
C LEU A 10 -5.48 25.97 -0.08
N ARG A 11 -6.47 26.82 0.26
CA ARG A 11 -7.60 27.11 -0.63
C ARG A 11 -7.17 27.80 -1.92
N GLN A 12 -6.35 28.85 -1.81
CA GLN A 12 -5.85 29.61 -2.96
C GLN A 12 -5.01 28.76 -3.92
N SER A 13 -4.22 27.81 -3.39
CA SER A 13 -3.38 26.90 -4.20
C SER A 13 -4.12 25.67 -4.71
N GLY A 14 -5.44 25.53 -4.47
CA GLY A 14 -6.19 24.32 -4.82
C GLY A 14 -5.83 23.06 -4.01
N ASN A 15 -5.04 23.19 -2.93
CA ASN A 15 -4.58 22.07 -2.12
C ASN A 15 -5.39 21.83 -0.83
N PHE A 16 -6.47 22.57 -0.65
CA PHE A 16 -7.38 22.36 0.48
C PHE A 16 -8.11 21.03 0.34
N ARG A 17 -8.11 20.22 1.42
CA ARG A 17 -8.75 18.91 1.46
C ARG A 17 -10.05 18.98 2.26
N THR A 18 -11.07 18.31 1.78
CA THR A 18 -12.35 18.12 2.48
C THR A 18 -12.65 16.65 2.65
N ILE A 19 -13.34 16.30 3.71
CA ILE A 19 -13.92 14.95 3.86
C ILE A 19 -15.11 14.90 2.87
N PRO A 20 -15.16 13.90 1.98
CA PRO A 20 -16.30 13.74 1.07
C PRO A 20 -17.60 13.57 1.85
N ALA A 21 -18.68 14.14 1.35
CA ALA A 21 -20.02 13.88 1.88
C ALA A 21 -20.40 12.40 1.69
N ALA A 22 -21.32 11.93 2.52
CA ALA A 22 -21.90 10.60 2.35
C ALA A 22 -22.56 10.50 0.95
N LYS A 23 -22.38 9.36 0.29
CA LYS A 23 -23.07 9.10 -0.97
C LYS A 23 -24.55 8.81 -0.72
N ASP A 24 -25.41 9.25 -1.62
CA ASP A 24 -26.77 8.76 -1.66
C ASP A 24 -26.79 7.29 -2.14
N ALA A 25 -27.68 6.49 -1.56
CA ALA A 25 -27.78 5.05 -1.88
C ALA A 25 -28.08 4.75 -3.36
N ASN A 26 -28.54 5.76 -4.11
CA ASN A 26 -28.88 5.67 -5.54
C ASN A 26 -27.79 6.17 -6.49
N ASP A 27 -26.62 6.59 -5.97
CA ASP A 27 -25.50 7.06 -6.80
C ASP A 27 -24.86 5.90 -7.57
N THR A 28 -25.11 5.85 -8.87
CA THR A 28 -24.59 4.84 -9.83
C THR A 28 -23.17 5.18 -10.34
N VAL A 29 -22.39 5.92 -9.57
CA VAL A 29 -21.05 6.35 -9.97
C VAL A 29 -20.07 5.19 -9.98
N VAL A 30 -19.37 5.01 -11.10
CA VAL A 30 -18.26 4.06 -11.24
C VAL A 30 -17.06 4.59 -10.45
N ASP A 31 -16.68 3.89 -9.36
CA ASP A 31 -15.63 4.33 -8.47
C ASP A 31 -14.24 3.78 -8.87
N LEU A 32 -13.44 4.63 -9.51
CA LEU A 32 -12.05 4.37 -9.90
C LEU A 32 -11.05 4.96 -8.88
N SER A 33 -11.49 5.14 -7.62
CA SER A 33 -10.68 5.73 -6.54
C SER A 33 -10.41 4.78 -5.37
N SER A 34 -11.11 3.63 -5.33
CA SER A 34 -11.01 2.65 -4.24
C SER A 34 -9.71 1.85 -4.31
N ASN A 35 -9.17 1.51 -3.14
CA ASN A 35 -8.08 0.53 -3.02
C ASN A 35 -8.59 -0.91 -2.76
N ASP A 36 -9.90 -1.15 -2.83
CA ASP A 36 -10.48 -2.50 -2.81
C ASP A 36 -10.24 -3.18 -4.17
N TYR A 37 -8.99 -3.56 -4.43
CA TYR A 37 -8.54 -4.04 -5.74
C TYR A 37 -9.21 -5.32 -6.20
N LEU A 38 -9.68 -6.16 -5.27
CA LEU A 38 -10.39 -7.39 -5.59
C LEU A 38 -11.91 -7.26 -5.50
N GLY A 39 -12.42 -6.09 -5.06
CA GLY A 39 -13.86 -5.85 -4.93
C GLY A 39 -14.52 -6.64 -3.82
N LEU A 40 -13.79 -6.97 -2.76
CA LEU A 40 -14.28 -7.86 -1.70
C LEU A 40 -15.12 -7.13 -0.64
N ALA A 41 -14.95 -5.81 -0.47
CA ALA A 41 -15.56 -5.07 0.64
C ALA A 41 -17.10 -5.09 0.62
N THR A 42 -17.71 -5.28 -0.52
CA THR A 42 -19.17 -5.31 -0.70
C THR A 42 -19.73 -6.70 -1.05
N ARG A 43 -18.91 -7.75 -1.01
CA ARG A 43 -19.28 -9.14 -1.31
C ARG A 43 -20.19 -9.71 -0.21
N THR A 44 -21.48 -9.76 -0.49
CA THR A 44 -22.50 -10.28 0.46
C THR A 44 -22.35 -11.77 0.71
N ASP A 45 -21.94 -12.54 -0.29
CA ASP A 45 -21.67 -13.98 -0.16
C ASP A 45 -20.53 -14.28 0.82
N LEU A 46 -19.42 -13.51 0.77
CA LEU A 46 -18.32 -13.64 1.73
C LEU A 46 -18.74 -13.24 3.13
N ARG A 47 -19.51 -12.15 3.25
CA ARG A 47 -20.05 -11.70 4.53
C ARG A 47 -20.94 -12.77 5.16
N ASP A 48 -21.88 -13.32 4.41
CA ASP A 48 -22.85 -14.28 4.90
C ASP A 48 -22.19 -15.62 5.28
N GLU A 49 -21.20 -16.06 4.49
CA GLU A 49 -20.35 -17.22 4.84
C GLU A 49 -19.56 -16.97 6.14
N PHE A 50 -18.93 -15.81 6.26
CA PHE A 50 -18.19 -15.43 7.48
C PHE A 50 -19.10 -15.42 8.71
N LEU A 51 -20.24 -14.75 8.64
CA LEU A 51 -21.20 -14.68 9.76
C LEU A 51 -21.71 -16.06 10.15
N SER A 52 -21.94 -16.96 9.20
CA SER A 52 -22.30 -18.35 9.46
C SER A 52 -21.18 -19.11 10.19
N ARG A 53 -19.91 -18.88 9.82
CA ARG A 53 -18.76 -19.54 10.47
C ARG A 53 -18.58 -19.13 11.93
N ILE A 54 -18.84 -17.86 12.26
CA ILE A 54 -18.66 -17.35 13.63
C ILE A 54 -19.92 -17.41 14.49
N ALA A 55 -21.06 -17.90 13.98
CA ALA A 55 -22.34 -17.88 14.70
C ALA A 55 -22.29 -18.64 16.04
N GLY A 56 -21.49 -19.71 16.13
CA GLY A 56 -21.33 -20.49 17.36
C GLY A 56 -20.32 -19.92 18.35
N GLU A 57 -19.46 -19.01 17.92
CA GLU A 57 -18.39 -18.42 18.72
C GLU A 57 -18.03 -17.02 18.22
N MET A 58 -18.82 -16.04 18.61
CA MET A 58 -18.66 -14.64 18.17
C MET A 58 -17.39 -14.04 18.79
N PRO A 59 -16.42 -13.56 17.95
CA PRO A 59 -15.26 -12.87 18.47
C PRO A 59 -15.63 -11.57 19.18
N ALA A 60 -14.87 -11.17 20.20
CA ALA A 60 -15.06 -9.89 20.86
C ALA A 60 -14.95 -8.70 19.88
N LEU A 61 -15.79 -7.68 20.09
CA LEU A 61 -15.85 -6.49 19.23
C LEU A 61 -14.73 -5.49 19.50
N SER A 62 -13.98 -5.67 20.61
CA SER A 62 -12.82 -4.85 20.97
C SER A 62 -11.80 -5.68 21.73
N ALA A 63 -10.53 -5.39 21.52
CA ALA A 63 -9.44 -5.94 22.36
C ALA A 63 -9.35 -5.22 23.70
N SER A 64 -9.84 -3.96 23.79
CA SER A 64 -9.87 -3.10 24.99
C SER A 64 -8.53 -2.89 25.70
N ALA A 65 -7.42 -3.34 25.07
CA ALA A 65 -6.05 -3.25 25.57
C ALA A 65 -5.05 -3.30 24.41
N SER A 66 -3.78 -2.99 24.69
CA SER A 66 -2.71 -3.25 23.72
C SER A 66 -2.48 -4.76 23.54
N ARG A 67 -1.82 -5.14 22.44
CA ARG A 67 -1.52 -6.55 22.13
C ARG A 67 -0.79 -7.29 23.27
N LEU A 68 0.03 -6.58 24.05
CA LEU A 68 0.76 -7.15 25.18
C LEU A 68 -0.09 -7.32 26.45
N LEU A 69 -1.24 -6.69 26.53
CA LEU A 69 -2.13 -6.69 27.71
C LEU A 69 -3.47 -7.38 27.45
N ALA A 70 -3.86 -7.56 26.18
CA ALA A 70 -5.13 -8.18 25.83
C ALA A 70 -5.18 -9.64 26.29
N ALA A 71 -6.30 -10.03 26.95
CA ALA A 71 -6.44 -11.37 27.52
C ALA A 71 -6.71 -12.44 26.46
N ASP A 72 -7.57 -12.14 25.47
CA ASP A 72 -7.89 -13.07 24.39
C ASP A 72 -6.99 -12.80 23.19
N GLN A 73 -6.06 -13.71 22.93
CA GLN A 73 -5.07 -13.63 21.84
C GLN A 73 -5.43 -14.55 20.67
N ARG A 74 -6.39 -15.44 20.83
CA ARG A 74 -6.67 -16.55 19.91
C ARG A 74 -6.82 -16.10 18.46
N TRP A 75 -7.63 -15.10 18.17
CA TRP A 75 -7.90 -14.62 16.82
C TRP A 75 -6.69 -13.94 16.17
N HIS A 76 -5.87 -13.28 16.99
CA HIS A 76 -4.60 -12.70 16.52
C HIS A 76 -3.60 -13.81 16.19
N GLU A 77 -3.45 -14.79 17.07
CA GLU A 77 -2.53 -15.91 16.90
C GLU A 77 -2.93 -16.78 15.70
N GLN A 78 -4.22 -16.98 15.48
CA GLN A 78 -4.73 -17.71 14.33
C GLN A 78 -4.35 -17.03 13.02
N LEU A 79 -4.59 -15.71 12.89
CA LEU A 79 -4.23 -14.94 11.72
C LEU A 79 -2.70 -14.87 11.53
N GLU A 80 -1.94 -14.62 12.62
CA GLU A 80 -0.47 -14.63 12.58
C GLU A 80 0.06 -16.01 12.12
N SER A 81 -0.49 -17.10 12.65
CA SER A 81 -0.09 -18.47 12.30
C SER A 81 -0.39 -18.81 10.84
N ARG A 82 -1.57 -18.41 10.33
CA ARG A 82 -1.92 -18.60 8.92
C ARG A 82 -0.97 -17.88 7.99
N LEU A 83 -0.75 -16.59 8.24
CA LEU A 83 0.19 -15.79 7.46
C LEU A 83 1.63 -16.33 7.58
N ALA A 84 2.03 -16.75 8.79
CA ALA A 84 3.35 -17.34 8.99
C ALA A 84 3.54 -18.64 8.18
N ALA A 85 2.51 -19.49 8.10
CA ALA A 85 2.54 -20.68 7.25
C ALA A 85 2.63 -20.34 5.76
N MET A 86 1.98 -19.25 5.31
CA MET A 86 2.02 -18.81 3.91
C MET A 86 3.36 -18.16 3.52
N TYR A 87 4.00 -17.43 4.44
CA TYR A 87 5.29 -16.75 4.21
C TYR A 87 6.50 -17.57 4.67
N GLY A 88 6.31 -18.73 5.33
CA GLY A 88 7.42 -19.54 5.86
C GLY A 88 8.23 -18.88 6.97
N ARG A 89 7.73 -17.83 7.60
CA ARG A 89 8.42 -17.06 8.65
C ARG A 89 7.43 -16.40 9.62
N PRO A 90 7.87 -16.04 10.84
CA PRO A 90 7.02 -15.36 11.83
C PRO A 90 6.37 -14.09 11.29
N VAL A 91 5.15 -13.85 11.76
CA VAL A 91 4.35 -12.66 11.44
C VAL A 91 3.99 -11.92 12.72
N LEU A 92 3.87 -10.60 12.63
CA LEU A 92 3.37 -9.72 13.68
C LEU A 92 2.33 -8.78 13.10
N LEU A 93 1.17 -8.64 13.79
CA LEU A 93 0.07 -7.79 13.36
C LEU A 93 0.19 -6.36 13.88
N PHE A 94 -0.28 -5.40 13.09
CA PHE A 94 -0.36 -3.98 13.41
C PHE A 94 -1.73 -3.42 13.03
N ASN A 95 -2.13 -2.29 13.63
CA ASN A 95 -3.43 -1.67 13.39
C ASN A 95 -3.60 -1.08 11.98
N SER A 96 -2.53 -0.80 11.28
CA SER A 96 -2.51 -0.36 9.88
C SER A 96 -1.11 -0.46 9.31
N GLY A 97 -0.96 -0.36 7.98
CA GLY A 97 0.35 -0.21 7.32
C GLY A 97 1.13 1.00 7.84
N TYR A 98 0.43 2.08 8.18
CA TYR A 98 1.05 3.26 8.78
C TYR A 98 1.72 2.92 10.13
N HIS A 99 1.02 2.19 11.01
CA HIS A 99 1.56 1.75 12.30
C HIS A 99 2.71 0.74 12.13
N ALA A 100 2.62 -0.16 11.15
CA ALA A 100 3.69 -1.10 10.84
C ALA A 100 4.96 -0.36 10.41
N ASN A 101 4.87 0.50 9.40
CA ASN A 101 6.02 1.23 8.88
C ASN A 101 6.65 2.17 9.91
N THR A 102 5.83 2.99 10.59
CA THR A 102 6.34 3.91 11.61
C THR A 102 6.96 3.17 12.79
N GLY A 103 6.34 2.08 13.24
CA GLY A 103 6.84 1.29 14.37
C GLY A 103 8.12 0.53 14.06
N LEU A 104 8.15 -0.19 12.95
CA LEU A 104 9.30 -1.01 12.56
C LEU A 104 10.52 -0.16 12.20
N LEU A 105 10.36 0.82 11.29
CA LEU A 105 11.50 1.65 10.88
C LEU A 105 12.06 2.46 12.05
N SER A 106 11.18 3.06 12.88
CA SER A 106 11.67 3.79 14.06
C SER A 106 12.39 2.89 15.07
N ALA A 107 11.92 1.67 15.27
CA ALA A 107 12.54 0.73 16.19
C ALA A 107 13.89 0.21 15.65
N LEU A 108 13.89 -0.34 14.43
CA LEU A 108 15.06 -1.00 13.84
C LEU A 108 16.21 -0.02 13.59
N ALA A 109 15.89 1.20 13.16
CA ALA A 109 16.90 2.20 12.85
C ALA A 109 17.34 3.02 14.09
N SER A 110 16.72 2.84 15.25
CA SER A 110 17.18 3.47 16.50
C SER A 110 18.48 2.87 17.06
N GLU A 111 18.89 1.72 16.55
CA GLU A 111 20.16 1.09 16.95
C GLU A 111 21.36 1.88 16.39
N PRO A 112 22.44 2.03 17.18
CA PRO A 112 23.64 2.74 16.74
C PRO A 112 24.21 2.18 15.42
N ALA A 113 24.96 3.00 14.71
CA ALA A 113 25.59 2.64 13.43
C ALA A 113 24.62 2.06 12.37
N THR A 114 23.38 2.58 12.34
CA THR A 114 22.38 2.23 11.34
C THR A 114 22.15 3.41 10.39
N LEU A 115 22.19 3.16 9.08
CA LEU A 115 21.82 4.09 8.01
C LEU A 115 20.54 3.63 7.35
N ILE A 116 19.67 4.56 6.94
CA ILE A 116 18.51 4.24 6.09
C ILE A 116 18.73 4.81 4.70
N LEU A 117 18.55 3.97 3.68
CA LEU A 117 18.50 4.37 2.27
C LEU A 117 17.07 4.12 1.77
N ALA A 118 16.32 5.18 1.51
CA ALA A 118 14.93 5.09 1.08
C ALA A 118 14.76 5.56 -0.36
N ASP A 119 13.95 4.86 -1.13
CA ASP A 119 13.48 5.37 -2.41
C ASP A 119 12.76 6.70 -2.21
N ARG A 120 12.89 7.61 -3.18
CA ARG A 120 12.30 8.95 -3.07
C ARG A 120 10.78 8.94 -2.99
N LEU A 121 10.11 7.92 -3.54
CA LEU A 121 8.66 7.84 -3.62
C LEU A 121 8.02 6.90 -2.59
N VAL A 122 8.77 6.42 -1.58
CA VAL A 122 8.17 5.61 -0.51
C VAL A 122 7.07 6.35 0.23
N HIS A 123 6.10 5.60 0.73
CA HIS A 123 4.93 6.12 1.43
C HIS A 123 5.31 6.99 2.64
N ALA A 124 4.47 7.99 2.93
CA ALA A 124 4.68 8.94 4.03
C ALA A 124 4.90 8.25 5.39
N SER A 125 4.25 7.11 5.65
CA SER A 125 4.46 6.33 6.89
C SER A 125 5.89 5.83 7.06
N MET A 126 6.56 5.49 5.94
CA MET A 126 7.97 5.10 5.98
C MET A 126 8.85 6.31 6.30
N ILE A 127 8.59 7.46 5.67
CA ILE A 127 9.30 8.72 5.97
C ILE A 127 9.11 9.12 7.44
N ASP A 128 7.90 9.03 7.98
CA ASP A 128 7.64 9.34 9.39
C ASP A 128 8.37 8.36 10.33
N GLY A 129 8.42 7.07 10.00
CA GLY A 129 9.21 6.09 10.73
C GLY A 129 10.71 6.38 10.71
N ILE A 130 11.24 6.80 9.54
CA ILE A 130 12.63 7.24 9.36
C ILE A 130 12.93 8.45 10.24
N VAL A 131 12.09 9.47 10.20
CA VAL A 131 12.27 10.69 11.02
C VAL A 131 12.18 10.38 12.51
N LEU A 132 11.25 9.53 12.93
CA LEU A 132 11.10 9.11 14.32
C LEU A 132 12.29 8.32 14.84
N SER A 133 12.98 7.58 13.99
CA SER A 133 14.19 6.81 14.38
C SER A 133 15.35 7.69 14.80
N ARG A 134 15.44 8.91 14.25
CA ARG A 134 16.58 9.84 14.36
C ARG A 134 17.87 9.31 13.76
N ALA A 135 17.84 8.20 13.05
CA ALA A 135 18.99 7.66 12.34
C ALA A 135 19.38 8.54 11.15
N PRO A 136 20.66 8.57 10.75
CA PRO A 136 21.04 9.14 9.48
C PRO A 136 20.32 8.43 8.36
N PHE A 137 19.86 9.22 7.37
CA PHE A 137 19.20 8.66 6.20
C PHE A 137 19.54 9.40 4.92
N LYS A 138 19.45 8.71 3.80
CA LYS A 138 19.57 9.27 2.46
C LYS A 138 18.43 8.77 1.60
N ARG A 139 17.99 9.61 0.66
CA ARG A 139 16.99 9.22 -0.34
C ARG A 139 17.68 9.10 -1.68
N PHE A 140 17.50 7.96 -2.34
CA PHE A 140 17.97 7.78 -3.72
C PHE A 140 16.84 8.08 -4.72
N PRO A 141 17.17 8.46 -5.97
CA PRO A 141 16.18 8.69 -7.01
C PRO A 141 15.32 7.44 -7.23
N HIS A 142 14.05 7.66 -7.58
CA HIS A 142 13.08 6.60 -7.73
C HIS A 142 13.53 5.51 -8.69
N ASN A 143 13.53 4.25 -8.22
CA ASN A 143 13.96 3.05 -8.95
C ASN A 143 15.38 3.13 -9.56
N ASP A 144 16.23 4.05 -9.09
CA ASP A 144 17.62 4.20 -9.56
C ASP A 144 18.57 3.35 -8.69
N PHE A 145 18.67 2.07 -9.03
CA PHE A 145 19.50 1.12 -8.28
C PHE A 145 21.01 1.29 -8.56
N ASP A 146 21.40 1.90 -9.66
CA ASP A 146 22.80 2.29 -9.92
C ASP A 146 23.22 3.39 -8.95
N ARG A 147 22.33 4.36 -8.70
CA ARG A 147 22.58 5.39 -7.70
C ARG A 147 22.56 4.83 -6.29
N LEU A 148 21.66 3.89 -5.98
CA LEU A 148 21.64 3.17 -4.71
C LEU A 148 22.98 2.46 -4.49
N GLU A 149 23.48 1.72 -5.49
CA GLU A 149 24.76 1.04 -5.39
C GLU A 149 25.94 2.01 -5.20
N THR A 150 25.92 3.17 -5.87
CA THR A 150 26.93 4.21 -5.67
C THR A 150 26.96 4.69 -4.21
N ILE A 151 25.80 4.80 -3.56
CA ILE A 151 25.70 5.17 -2.15
C ILE A 151 26.23 4.01 -1.28
N LEU A 152 25.81 2.77 -1.54
CA LEU A 152 26.26 1.59 -0.80
C LEU A 152 27.78 1.42 -0.86
N LYS A 153 28.41 1.60 -2.02
CA LYS A 153 29.89 1.55 -2.17
C LYS A 153 30.59 2.51 -1.22
N LYS A 154 30.00 3.67 -0.96
CA LYS A 154 30.58 4.69 -0.08
C LYS A 154 30.31 4.43 1.41
N GLU A 155 29.11 3.96 1.74
CA GLU A 155 28.59 3.94 3.11
C GLU A 155 28.71 2.55 3.77
N ALA A 156 28.84 1.45 3.01
CA ALA A 156 28.76 0.10 3.59
C ALA A 156 29.86 -0.21 4.62
N GLY A 157 31.02 0.43 4.52
CA GLY A 157 32.10 0.29 5.51
C GLY A 157 31.95 1.13 6.77
N GLU A 158 31.02 2.10 6.77
CA GLU A 158 30.85 3.06 7.88
C GLU A 158 29.70 2.68 8.83
N TYR A 159 28.83 1.75 8.44
CA TYR A 159 27.64 1.37 9.20
C TYR A 159 27.55 -0.14 9.41
N ASP A 160 27.13 -0.55 10.61
CA ASP A 160 26.88 -1.96 10.91
C ASP A 160 25.64 -2.48 10.19
N ARG A 161 24.67 -1.62 9.93
CA ARG A 161 23.39 -1.94 9.29
C ARG A 161 22.96 -0.83 8.33
N ILE A 162 22.48 -1.23 7.16
CA ILE A 162 21.91 -0.32 6.17
C ILE A 162 20.53 -0.82 5.79
N ILE A 163 19.47 -0.12 6.21
CA ILE A 163 18.11 -0.46 5.84
C ILE A 163 17.81 0.16 4.48
N VAL A 164 17.59 -0.66 3.46
CA VAL A 164 17.12 -0.23 2.14
C VAL A 164 15.61 -0.39 2.09
N ALA A 165 14.89 0.73 1.98
CA ALA A 165 13.45 0.79 2.12
C ALA A 165 12.78 1.20 0.80
N VAL A 166 11.90 0.33 0.26
CA VAL A 166 11.17 0.51 -1.00
C VAL A 166 9.73 -0.01 -0.90
N GLU A 167 8.87 0.38 -1.85
CA GLU A 167 7.58 -0.28 -2.10
C GLU A 167 7.72 -1.25 -3.28
N SER A 168 7.08 -2.42 -3.22
CA SER A 168 7.07 -3.35 -4.35
C SER A 168 6.19 -2.86 -5.50
N VAL A 169 5.09 -2.16 -5.16
CA VAL A 169 4.22 -1.40 -6.08
C VAL A 169 4.00 -0.02 -5.46
N TYR A 170 4.38 1.03 -6.17
CA TYR A 170 4.31 2.40 -5.66
C TYR A 170 2.90 2.98 -5.73
N SER A 171 2.50 3.64 -4.67
CA SER A 171 1.12 4.04 -4.42
C SER A 171 0.56 5.08 -5.40
N MET A 172 1.40 5.96 -5.96
CA MET A 172 0.99 7.08 -6.83
C MET A 172 1.27 6.84 -8.31
N ASP A 173 2.24 6.00 -8.61
CA ASP A 173 2.69 5.74 -9.99
C ASP A 173 2.29 4.35 -10.48
N GLY A 174 2.02 3.41 -9.56
CA GLY A 174 1.64 2.04 -9.89
C GLY A 174 2.78 1.20 -10.48
N ASP A 175 3.96 1.77 -10.62
CA ASP A 175 5.15 1.07 -11.08
C ASP A 175 5.76 0.18 -9.99
N ARG A 176 6.75 -0.61 -10.33
CA ARG A 176 7.32 -1.65 -9.46
C ARG A 176 8.81 -1.44 -9.24
N ALA A 177 9.26 -1.75 -8.03
CA ALA A 177 10.68 -1.93 -7.79
C ALA A 177 11.20 -3.20 -8.46
N ASP A 178 12.43 -3.17 -8.95
CA ASP A 178 13.15 -4.38 -9.34
C ASP A 178 13.70 -5.08 -8.10
N LEU A 179 12.88 -5.99 -7.56
CA LEU A 179 13.20 -6.74 -6.35
C LEU A 179 14.41 -7.66 -6.53
N LYS A 180 14.66 -8.18 -7.74
CA LYS A 180 15.84 -9.02 -8.03
C LYS A 180 17.12 -8.20 -7.95
N ALA A 181 17.14 -7.03 -8.55
CA ALA A 181 18.29 -6.13 -8.44
C ALA A 181 18.59 -5.75 -6.98
N LEU A 182 17.55 -5.57 -6.14
CA LEU A 182 17.74 -5.32 -4.70
C LEU A 182 18.36 -6.51 -3.96
N VAL A 183 17.93 -7.73 -4.26
CA VAL A 183 18.54 -8.94 -3.69
C VAL A 183 19.99 -9.10 -4.13
N GLU A 184 20.31 -8.82 -5.38
CA GLU A 184 21.70 -8.84 -5.89
C GLU A 184 22.57 -7.79 -5.18
N LEU A 185 22.03 -6.61 -4.90
CA LEU A 185 22.72 -5.59 -4.11
C LEU A 185 22.97 -6.09 -2.68
N LYS A 186 21.98 -6.67 -2.01
CA LYS A 186 22.13 -7.23 -0.67
C LYS A 186 23.23 -8.30 -0.62
N ARG A 187 23.29 -9.20 -1.60
CA ARG A 187 24.35 -10.23 -1.68
C ARG A 187 25.75 -9.64 -1.76
N ARG A 188 25.89 -8.49 -2.41
CA ARG A 188 27.17 -7.75 -2.50
C ARG A 188 27.51 -6.94 -1.24
N TYR A 189 26.48 -6.53 -0.49
CA TYR A 189 26.59 -5.73 0.73
C TYR A 189 25.87 -6.44 1.89
N PRO A 190 26.55 -7.37 2.62
CA PRO A 190 25.89 -8.25 3.60
C PRO A 190 25.25 -7.54 4.81
N ASN A 191 25.62 -6.28 5.08
CA ASN A 191 25.00 -5.45 6.12
C ASN A 191 23.73 -4.72 5.66
N VAL A 192 23.28 -4.97 4.42
CA VAL A 192 22.00 -4.46 3.92
C VAL A 192 20.84 -5.28 4.46
N ILE A 193 19.84 -4.59 4.96
CA ILE A 193 18.54 -5.10 5.41
C ILE A 193 17.50 -4.62 4.40
N LEU A 194 16.85 -5.53 3.67
CA LEU A 194 15.80 -5.19 2.72
C LEU A 194 14.45 -5.05 3.42
N TYR A 195 13.89 -3.85 3.36
CA TYR A 195 12.56 -3.50 3.88
C TYR A 195 11.62 -3.23 2.69
N ILE A 196 10.69 -4.13 2.43
CA ILE A 196 9.77 -4.07 1.28
C ILE A 196 8.34 -3.86 1.78
N ASP A 197 7.73 -2.74 1.40
CA ASP A 197 6.30 -2.49 1.61
C ASP A 197 5.50 -3.06 0.43
N GLU A 198 4.67 -4.06 0.70
CA GLU A 198 3.80 -4.74 -0.26
C GLU A 198 2.33 -4.29 -0.16
N ALA A 199 2.05 -3.14 0.46
CA ALA A 199 0.70 -2.67 0.72
C ALA A 199 -0.20 -2.62 -0.54
N HIS A 200 0.37 -2.36 -1.71
CA HIS A 200 -0.33 -2.34 -2.98
C HIS A 200 -0.23 -3.64 -3.79
N ALA A 201 0.56 -4.60 -3.32
CA ALA A 201 0.71 -5.90 -3.97
C ALA A 201 -0.04 -7.02 -3.22
N PHE A 202 -0.05 -7.00 -1.88
CA PHE A 202 -0.75 -8.01 -1.07
C PHE A 202 -2.24 -8.08 -1.44
N GLY A 203 -2.73 -9.28 -1.65
CA GLY A 203 -4.07 -9.62 -2.16
C GLY A 203 -4.17 -9.57 -3.69
N ALA A 204 -3.60 -8.55 -4.33
CA ALA A 204 -3.81 -8.23 -5.74
C ALA A 204 -2.78 -8.86 -6.69
N LYS A 205 -1.56 -9.11 -6.24
CA LYS A 205 -0.44 -9.57 -7.08
C LYS A 205 0.27 -10.77 -6.48
N GLY A 206 1.06 -11.41 -7.34
CA GLY A 206 1.94 -12.50 -6.95
C GLY A 206 1.23 -13.85 -6.78
N ARG A 207 2.04 -14.85 -6.42
CA ARG A 207 1.57 -16.21 -6.18
C ARG A 207 0.57 -16.20 -5.02
N ASP A 208 -0.62 -16.75 -5.27
CA ASP A 208 -1.71 -16.85 -4.31
C ASP A 208 -2.17 -15.51 -3.68
N GLY A 209 -1.79 -14.37 -4.29
CA GLY A 209 -2.11 -13.04 -3.78
C GLY A 209 -1.23 -12.60 -2.60
N LEU A 210 -0.09 -13.23 -2.39
CA LEU A 210 0.80 -12.92 -1.27
C LEU A 210 1.79 -11.77 -1.54
N GLY A 211 1.62 -11.06 -2.66
CA GLY A 211 2.53 -10.00 -3.06
C GLY A 211 3.64 -10.46 -4.00
N LEU A 212 4.47 -9.52 -4.43
CA LEU A 212 5.52 -9.78 -5.41
C LEU A 212 6.71 -10.53 -4.80
N VAL A 213 7.07 -10.21 -3.56
CA VAL A 213 8.18 -10.87 -2.85
C VAL A 213 7.91 -12.38 -2.69
N ALA A 214 6.69 -12.76 -2.34
CA ALA A 214 6.32 -14.18 -2.17
C ALA A 214 6.34 -14.99 -3.49
N SER A 215 6.50 -14.32 -4.63
CA SER A 215 6.63 -14.95 -5.95
C SER A 215 8.07 -15.12 -6.40
N MET A 216 9.02 -14.59 -5.64
CA MET A 216 10.45 -14.71 -5.92
C MET A 216 11.00 -16.04 -5.37
N GLU A 217 11.97 -16.61 -6.04
CA GLU A 217 12.76 -17.73 -5.51
C GLU A 217 13.60 -17.29 -4.32
N GLU A 218 14.03 -16.02 -4.34
CA GLU A 218 14.88 -15.38 -3.34
C GLU A 218 14.10 -14.70 -2.21
N MET A 219 12.86 -15.06 -1.95
CA MET A 219 12.02 -14.45 -0.92
C MET A 219 12.70 -14.40 0.45
N GLU A 220 13.53 -15.41 0.78
CA GLU A 220 14.22 -15.50 2.06
C GLU A 220 15.29 -14.40 2.25
N GLU A 221 15.79 -13.83 1.15
CA GLU A 221 16.76 -12.72 1.16
C GLU A 221 16.11 -11.37 1.57
N VAL A 222 14.79 -11.26 1.50
CA VAL A 222 14.08 -10.06 1.96
C VAL A 222 13.85 -10.17 3.46
N ASP A 223 14.38 -9.23 4.24
CA ASP A 223 14.36 -9.31 5.70
C ASP A 223 13.00 -8.93 6.31
N ILE A 224 12.35 -7.92 5.71
CA ILE A 224 11.10 -7.37 6.21
C ILE A 224 10.13 -7.20 5.04
N ILE A 225 9.01 -7.88 5.14
CA ILE A 225 7.88 -7.74 4.21
C ILE A 225 6.72 -7.14 5.00
N VAL A 226 6.21 -5.99 4.59
CA VAL A 226 5.03 -5.38 5.19
C VAL A 226 3.86 -5.47 4.24
N GLY A 227 2.72 -5.99 4.70
CA GLY A 227 1.46 -6.00 3.96
C GLY A 227 0.36 -5.31 4.74
N THR A 228 -0.68 -4.85 4.04
CA THR A 228 -1.87 -4.24 4.67
C THR A 228 -3.14 -4.98 4.31
N PHE A 229 -4.05 -5.04 5.26
CA PHE A 229 -5.39 -5.62 5.04
C PHE A 229 -6.41 -4.58 4.55
N GLY A 230 -6.08 -3.28 4.64
CA GLY A 230 -6.98 -2.16 4.33
C GLY A 230 -7.18 -1.88 2.84
N LYS A 231 -6.73 -2.77 1.96
CA LYS A 231 -6.84 -2.62 0.50
C LYS A 231 -7.48 -3.87 -0.12
N ALA A 232 -6.74 -4.65 -0.91
CA ALA A 232 -7.27 -5.84 -1.59
C ALA A 232 -7.87 -6.91 -0.66
N ALA A 233 -7.45 -6.96 0.61
CA ALA A 233 -8.03 -7.88 1.59
C ALA A 233 -9.31 -7.35 2.28
N ALA A 234 -9.79 -6.17 1.91
CA ALA A 234 -11.07 -5.58 2.34
C ALA A 234 -11.31 -5.65 3.87
N SER A 235 -10.27 -5.34 4.66
CA SER A 235 -10.30 -5.38 6.12
C SER A 235 -9.60 -4.15 6.72
N VAL A 236 -9.15 -4.24 7.96
CA VAL A 236 -8.34 -3.23 8.66
C VAL A 236 -7.13 -3.91 9.28
N GLY A 237 -6.02 -3.19 9.34
CA GLY A 237 -4.78 -3.69 9.92
C GLY A 237 -3.68 -3.90 8.89
N ALA A 238 -2.59 -4.44 9.39
CA ALA A 238 -1.40 -4.77 8.61
C ALA A 238 -0.62 -5.88 9.31
N PHE A 239 0.37 -6.38 8.62
CA PHE A 239 1.32 -7.34 9.18
C PHE A 239 2.74 -7.05 8.71
N CYS A 240 3.72 -7.56 9.44
CA CYS A 240 5.05 -7.79 8.90
C CYS A 240 5.40 -9.28 8.97
N ALA A 241 6.03 -9.79 7.91
CA ALA A 241 6.64 -11.13 7.89
C ALA A 241 8.17 -10.95 7.96
N VAL A 242 8.79 -11.51 9.02
CA VAL A 242 10.16 -11.20 9.42
C VAL A 242 10.83 -12.42 10.05
N SER A 243 12.15 -12.34 10.32
CA SER A 243 12.83 -13.36 11.10
C SER A 243 12.34 -13.40 12.57
N PRO A 244 12.52 -14.53 13.30
CA PRO A 244 12.19 -14.61 14.72
C PRO A 244 12.84 -13.48 15.55
N THR A 245 14.10 -13.18 15.30
CA THR A 245 14.83 -12.11 15.99
C THR A 245 14.21 -10.73 15.76
N ILE A 246 13.86 -10.39 14.50
CA ILE A 246 13.23 -9.10 14.19
C ILE A 246 11.82 -9.03 14.78
N ARG A 247 11.06 -10.14 14.78
CA ARG A 247 9.75 -10.21 15.43
C ARG A 247 9.86 -9.89 16.93
N ASP A 248 10.73 -10.57 17.64
CA ASP A 248 10.89 -10.36 19.07
C ASP A 248 11.42 -8.96 19.39
N TYR A 249 12.31 -8.44 18.56
CA TYR A 249 12.76 -7.06 18.65
C TYR A 249 11.61 -6.08 18.47
N ALA A 250 10.77 -6.27 17.45
CA ALA A 250 9.60 -5.41 17.18
C ALA A 250 8.59 -5.44 18.34
N VAL A 251 8.29 -6.61 18.91
CA VAL A 251 7.41 -6.77 20.08
C VAL A 251 7.91 -5.93 21.27
N ASN A 252 9.23 -5.79 21.43
CA ASN A 252 9.82 -5.08 22.56
C ASN A 252 10.16 -3.62 22.28
N ARG A 253 10.21 -3.18 21.03
CA ARG A 253 10.73 -1.85 20.65
C ARG A 253 9.79 -1.05 19.74
N ALA A 254 8.90 -1.68 18.98
CA ALA A 254 7.98 -0.97 18.09
C ALA A 254 6.88 -0.27 18.91
N ARG A 255 7.01 1.05 19.07
CA ARG A 255 6.12 1.84 19.93
C ARG A 255 4.66 1.81 19.45
N SER A 256 4.42 1.77 18.12
CA SER A 256 3.07 1.65 17.57
C SER A 256 2.41 0.31 17.86
N PHE A 257 3.18 -0.73 18.13
CA PHE A 257 2.69 -2.03 18.60
C PHE A 257 2.43 -2.02 20.12
N ILE A 258 3.38 -1.52 20.90
CA ILE A 258 3.34 -1.58 22.38
C ILE A 258 2.23 -0.67 22.94
N PHE A 259 2.08 0.53 22.39
CA PHE A 259 1.26 1.61 22.96
C PHE A 259 -0.05 1.89 22.19
N SER A 260 -0.45 0.99 21.30
CA SER A 260 -1.75 1.04 20.62
C SER A 260 -2.68 -0.05 21.13
N THR A 261 -3.98 0.23 21.19
CA THR A 261 -5.01 -0.81 21.34
C THR A 261 -4.86 -1.80 20.19
N ALA A 262 -4.91 -3.09 20.49
CA ALA A 262 -4.82 -4.14 19.48
C ALA A 262 -6.03 -4.13 18.53
N LEU A 263 -5.88 -4.74 17.36
CA LEU A 263 -6.99 -4.99 16.45
C LEU A 263 -8.14 -5.69 17.18
N PRO A 264 -9.40 -5.33 16.92
CA PRO A 264 -10.55 -6.06 17.46
C PRO A 264 -10.49 -7.53 17.05
N PRO A 265 -10.76 -8.48 17.97
CA PRO A 265 -10.81 -9.92 17.62
C PRO A 265 -11.70 -10.25 16.43
N ILE A 266 -12.87 -9.61 16.32
CA ILE A 266 -13.78 -9.75 15.16
C ILE A 266 -13.11 -9.36 13.85
N ASN A 267 -12.26 -8.34 13.87
CA ASN A 267 -11.49 -7.89 12.70
C ASN A 267 -10.41 -8.92 12.31
N CYS A 268 -9.71 -9.48 13.31
CA CYS A 268 -8.74 -10.54 13.07
C CYS A 268 -9.43 -11.79 12.48
N ALA A 269 -10.60 -12.18 13.00
CA ALA A 269 -11.39 -13.30 12.46
C ALA A 269 -11.83 -13.07 11.01
N TRP A 270 -12.33 -11.86 10.68
CA TRP A 270 -12.67 -11.49 9.30
C TRP A 270 -11.45 -11.53 8.40
N THR A 271 -10.35 -10.96 8.86
CA THR A 271 -9.09 -10.92 8.08
C THR A 271 -8.57 -12.34 7.84
N ASP A 272 -8.58 -13.20 8.86
CA ASP A 272 -8.17 -14.61 8.73
C ASP A 272 -9.04 -15.36 7.70
N PHE A 273 -10.35 -15.14 7.74
CA PHE A 273 -11.28 -15.69 6.75
C PHE A 273 -10.94 -15.24 5.32
N ILE A 274 -10.64 -13.96 5.11
CA ILE A 274 -10.26 -13.45 3.78
C ILE A 274 -8.88 -13.97 3.36
N VAL A 275 -7.90 -14.00 4.26
CA VAL A 275 -6.55 -14.53 3.97
C VAL A 275 -6.61 -16.02 3.59
N GLU A 276 -7.47 -16.81 4.25
CA GLU A 276 -7.73 -18.21 3.87
C GLU A 276 -8.19 -18.32 2.41
N LYS A 277 -9.01 -17.39 1.95
CA LYS A 277 -9.56 -17.41 0.59
C LYS A 277 -8.62 -16.86 -0.48
N LEU A 278 -7.58 -16.09 -0.12
CA LEU A 278 -6.70 -15.47 -1.10
C LEU A 278 -6.18 -16.43 -2.19
N PRO A 279 -5.72 -17.66 -1.89
CA PRO A 279 -5.27 -18.56 -2.95
C PRO A 279 -6.36 -18.93 -3.97
N SER A 280 -7.63 -18.95 -3.56
CA SER A 280 -8.77 -19.27 -4.43
C SER A 280 -9.27 -18.10 -5.29
N LEU A 281 -8.98 -16.87 -4.92
CA LEU A 281 -9.40 -15.65 -5.64
C LEU A 281 -8.60 -15.42 -6.95
N LYS A 282 -8.33 -16.48 -7.70
CA LYS A 282 -7.57 -16.43 -8.96
C LYS A 282 -8.34 -15.74 -10.08
N ALA A 283 -9.66 -15.92 -10.10
CA ALA A 283 -10.53 -15.30 -11.11
C ALA A 283 -10.56 -13.77 -10.94
N GLU A 284 -10.67 -13.28 -9.71
CA GLU A 284 -10.66 -11.86 -9.39
C GLU A 284 -9.32 -11.20 -9.78
N ARG A 285 -8.19 -11.86 -9.48
CA ARG A 285 -6.86 -11.37 -9.90
C ARG A 285 -6.68 -11.39 -11.42
N ALA A 286 -7.16 -12.43 -12.10
CA ALA A 286 -7.12 -12.50 -13.56
C ALA A 286 -7.99 -11.42 -14.19
N HIS A 287 -9.18 -11.17 -13.63
CA HIS A 287 -10.06 -10.11 -14.08
C HIS A 287 -9.45 -8.73 -13.83
N LEU A 288 -8.84 -8.48 -12.67
CA LEU A 288 -8.10 -7.25 -12.41
C LEU A 288 -7.01 -7.01 -13.46
N LYS A 289 -6.26 -8.06 -13.84
CA LYS A 289 -5.26 -7.96 -14.90
C LYS A 289 -5.89 -7.64 -16.26
N LEU A 290 -7.02 -8.26 -16.60
CA LEU A 290 -7.76 -7.95 -17.82
C LEU A 290 -8.20 -6.47 -17.86
N LEU A 291 -8.64 -5.91 -16.73
CA LEU A 291 -9.01 -4.49 -16.63
C LEU A 291 -7.79 -3.58 -16.79
N GLU A 292 -6.62 -3.97 -16.24
CA GLU A 292 -5.35 -3.26 -16.49
C GLU A 292 -5.06 -3.17 -18.00
N ASP A 293 -5.07 -4.32 -18.69
CA ASP A 293 -4.79 -4.39 -20.11
C ASP A 293 -5.81 -3.60 -20.92
N THR A 294 -7.10 -3.75 -20.60
CA THR A 294 -8.20 -3.01 -21.26
C THR A 294 -8.02 -1.49 -21.11
N LEU A 295 -7.64 -1.01 -19.91
CA LEU A 295 -7.41 0.42 -19.69
C LEU A 295 -6.20 0.91 -20.51
N HIS A 296 -5.08 0.19 -20.46
CA HIS A 296 -3.87 0.56 -21.21
C HIS A 296 -4.14 0.62 -22.70
N GLU A 297 -4.81 -0.41 -23.27
CA GLU A 297 -5.18 -0.43 -24.70
C GLU A 297 -6.11 0.74 -25.07
N SER A 298 -7.10 1.02 -24.23
CA SER A 298 -8.05 2.11 -24.47
C SER A 298 -7.38 3.49 -24.42
N LEU A 299 -6.42 3.68 -23.51
CA LEU A 299 -5.70 4.94 -23.35
C LEU A 299 -4.55 5.10 -24.36
N ALA A 300 -4.00 4.02 -24.92
CA ALA A 300 -3.00 4.08 -25.99
C ALA A 300 -3.51 4.75 -27.28
N SER A 301 -4.83 4.82 -27.47
CA SER A 301 -5.47 5.53 -28.57
C SER A 301 -5.61 7.05 -28.35
N LEU A 302 -5.27 7.55 -27.15
CA LEU A 302 -5.30 8.99 -26.86
C LEU A 302 -4.09 9.70 -27.49
N PRO A 303 -4.19 11.04 -27.75
CA PRO A 303 -3.06 11.81 -28.26
C PRO A 303 -1.79 11.64 -27.41
N GLU A 304 -0.60 11.72 -28.03
CA GLU A 304 0.71 11.55 -27.38
C GLU A 304 0.95 12.47 -26.16
N ASP A 305 0.19 13.56 -26.04
CA ASP A 305 0.19 14.44 -24.87
C ASP A 305 -0.42 13.80 -23.63
N ALA A 306 -1.11 12.66 -23.75
CA ALA A 306 -1.59 11.87 -22.64
C ALA A 306 -0.41 11.12 -21.98
N ARG A 307 0.27 11.77 -21.05
CA ARG A 307 1.46 11.26 -20.36
C ARG A 307 1.12 10.14 -19.39
N MET A 308 0.87 8.95 -19.93
CA MET A 308 0.76 7.74 -19.11
C MET A 308 2.14 7.15 -18.83
N MET A 309 2.33 6.68 -17.60
CA MET A 309 3.51 5.90 -17.27
C MET A 309 3.34 4.47 -17.82
N SER A 310 4.27 4.04 -18.67
CA SER A 310 4.20 2.79 -19.44
C SER A 310 4.30 1.50 -18.61
N HIS A 311 4.49 1.58 -17.30
CA HIS A 311 4.77 0.42 -16.41
C HIS A 311 3.84 0.34 -15.20
N SER A 312 2.67 0.97 -15.26
CA SER A 312 1.69 0.93 -14.19
C SER A 312 1.04 -0.47 -14.02
N SER A 313 0.44 -0.69 -12.86
CA SER A 313 -0.28 -1.92 -12.52
C SER A 313 -1.80 -1.65 -12.51
N HIS A 314 -2.51 -2.14 -11.50
CA HIS A 314 -3.91 -1.77 -11.19
C HIS A 314 -4.05 -0.32 -10.66
N ILE A 315 -2.95 0.40 -10.56
CA ILE A 315 -2.89 1.84 -10.27
C ILE A 315 -2.29 2.50 -11.50
N VAL A 316 -3.06 3.37 -12.16
CA VAL A 316 -2.68 4.01 -13.42
C VAL A 316 -2.72 5.53 -13.25
N PRO A 317 -1.57 6.22 -13.25
CA PRO A 317 -1.53 7.66 -13.20
C PRO A 317 -1.82 8.27 -14.57
N TYR A 318 -2.69 9.27 -14.63
CA TYR A 318 -2.87 10.13 -15.79
C TYR A 318 -2.36 11.54 -15.44
N ILE A 319 -1.16 11.88 -15.92
CA ILE A 319 -0.47 13.14 -15.57
C ILE A 319 -1.15 14.32 -16.24
N VAL A 320 -1.59 15.30 -15.44
CA VAL A 320 -2.21 16.56 -15.89
C VAL A 320 -1.24 17.73 -15.78
N GLY A 321 -0.40 17.73 -14.71
CA GLY A 321 0.70 18.70 -14.52
C GLY A 321 0.29 20.03 -13.86
N ASP A 322 -0.99 20.23 -13.55
CA ASP A 322 -1.50 21.42 -12.83
C ASP A 322 -2.60 21.03 -11.85
N ALA A 323 -2.55 21.56 -10.63
CA ALA A 323 -3.48 21.20 -9.55
C ALA A 323 -4.94 21.59 -9.88
N SER A 324 -5.15 22.79 -10.43
CA SER A 324 -6.48 23.30 -10.75
C SER A 324 -7.07 22.57 -11.95
N ALA A 325 -6.26 22.27 -12.97
CA ALA A 325 -6.67 21.48 -14.11
C ALA A 325 -7.04 20.03 -13.70
N THR A 326 -6.26 19.43 -12.80
CA THR A 326 -6.53 18.08 -12.27
C THR A 326 -7.86 18.04 -11.52
N LEU A 327 -8.17 19.07 -10.72
CA LEU A 327 -9.45 19.19 -10.02
C LEU A 327 -10.62 19.34 -10.99
N ARG A 328 -10.49 20.23 -11.99
CA ARG A 328 -11.54 20.42 -13.01
C ARG A 328 -11.80 19.13 -13.80
N LEU A 329 -10.75 18.43 -14.21
CA LEU A 329 -10.88 17.18 -14.94
C LEU A 329 -11.57 16.10 -14.09
N SER A 330 -11.18 15.96 -12.81
CA SER A 330 -11.83 15.05 -11.88
C SER A 330 -13.32 15.39 -11.67
N ALA A 331 -13.68 16.68 -11.59
CA ALA A 331 -15.07 17.12 -11.45
C ALA A 331 -15.89 16.80 -12.71
N ARG A 332 -15.36 17.08 -13.91
CA ARG A 332 -16.03 16.74 -15.18
C ARG A 332 -16.28 15.24 -15.30
N LEU A 333 -15.28 14.41 -14.95
CA LEU A 333 -15.46 12.95 -14.98
C LEU A 333 -16.52 12.48 -13.98
N LEU A 334 -16.64 13.16 -12.84
CA LEU A 334 -17.68 12.85 -11.87
C LEU A 334 -19.07 13.17 -12.42
N GLU A 335 -19.24 14.29 -13.16
CA GLU A 335 -20.50 14.63 -13.87
C GLU A 335 -20.85 13.58 -14.93
N GLU A 336 -19.84 12.95 -15.56
CA GLU A 336 -20.00 11.84 -16.50
C GLU A 336 -20.19 10.46 -15.81
N GLY A 337 -20.31 10.44 -14.47
CA GLY A 337 -20.53 9.23 -13.68
C GLY A 337 -19.27 8.45 -13.28
N PHE A 338 -18.08 9.05 -13.37
CA PHE A 338 -16.81 8.41 -13.01
C PHE A 338 -16.08 9.16 -11.89
N LYS A 339 -15.86 8.50 -10.77
CA LYS A 339 -15.10 9.06 -9.64
C LYS A 339 -13.64 8.67 -9.73
N VAL A 340 -12.74 9.65 -9.89
CA VAL A 340 -11.27 9.47 -9.95
C VAL A 340 -10.60 10.44 -9.00
N LEU A 341 -9.52 10.00 -8.31
CA LEU A 341 -8.81 10.84 -7.34
C LEU A 341 -7.89 11.86 -8.03
N PRO A 342 -8.09 13.18 -7.80
CA PRO A 342 -7.14 14.20 -8.19
C PRO A 342 -5.98 14.25 -7.17
N ILE A 343 -4.80 13.78 -7.55
CA ILE A 343 -3.59 13.83 -6.72
C ILE A 343 -2.78 15.08 -7.06
N ARG A 344 -2.41 15.81 -6.01
CA ARG A 344 -1.79 17.14 -6.11
C ARG A 344 -0.64 17.27 -5.11
N THR A 345 0.13 18.32 -5.26
CA THR A 345 1.14 18.74 -4.27
C THR A 345 0.50 18.85 -2.86
N PRO A 346 1.18 18.42 -1.77
CA PRO A 346 2.55 17.89 -1.72
C PRO A 346 2.66 16.36 -1.89
N THR A 347 1.55 15.67 -2.22
CA THR A 347 1.55 14.20 -2.38
C THR A 347 2.43 13.77 -3.56
N VAL A 348 2.45 14.57 -4.60
CA VAL A 348 3.33 14.42 -5.78
C VAL A 348 4.08 15.73 -6.03
N PRO A 349 5.24 15.72 -6.72
CA PRO A 349 5.98 16.93 -7.05
C PRO A 349 5.16 17.90 -7.90
N PRO A 350 5.41 19.22 -7.80
CA PRO A 350 4.81 20.22 -8.70
C PRO A 350 5.07 19.90 -10.17
N GLY A 351 4.06 20.09 -11.01
CA GLY A 351 4.12 19.76 -12.45
C GLY A 351 3.89 18.27 -12.76
N THR A 352 3.58 17.47 -11.74
CA THR A 352 3.27 16.04 -11.88
C THR A 352 1.92 15.67 -11.26
N GLU A 353 1.07 16.67 -11.06
CA GLU A 353 -0.31 16.48 -10.62
C GLU A 353 -1.05 15.58 -11.60
N ARG A 354 -1.89 14.70 -11.07
CA ARG A 354 -2.46 13.61 -11.85
C ARG A 354 -3.84 13.17 -11.36
N LEU A 355 -4.59 12.54 -12.25
CA LEU A 355 -5.65 11.63 -11.83
C LEU A 355 -5.00 10.29 -11.46
N ARG A 356 -5.32 9.75 -10.30
CA ARG A 356 -4.92 8.39 -9.89
C ARG A 356 -6.09 7.44 -10.12
N ILE A 357 -6.00 6.66 -11.16
CA ILE A 357 -7.00 5.67 -11.53
C ILE A 357 -6.66 4.38 -10.78
N SER A 358 -7.57 3.92 -9.93
CA SER A 358 -7.45 2.65 -9.20
C SER A 358 -8.46 1.66 -9.74
N LEU A 359 -7.98 0.51 -10.21
CA LEU A 359 -8.83 -0.56 -10.73
C LEU A 359 -9.24 -1.51 -9.61
N SER A 360 -10.47 -2.00 -9.72
CA SER A 360 -11.04 -3.02 -8.84
C SER A 360 -11.66 -4.12 -9.67
N ALA A 361 -11.52 -5.37 -9.26
CA ALA A 361 -12.15 -6.52 -9.91
C ALA A 361 -13.70 -6.48 -9.84
N ALA A 362 -14.28 -5.54 -9.09
CA ALA A 362 -15.72 -5.28 -9.13
C ALA A 362 -16.16 -4.51 -10.37
N LEU A 363 -15.23 -3.93 -11.14
CA LEU A 363 -15.53 -3.19 -12.38
C LEU A 363 -15.64 -4.14 -13.57
N THR A 364 -16.33 -3.69 -14.61
CA THR A 364 -16.43 -4.41 -15.89
C THR A 364 -15.51 -3.79 -16.95
N THR A 365 -15.15 -4.57 -17.98
CA THR A 365 -14.38 -4.07 -19.13
C THR A 365 -15.12 -2.93 -19.87
N ASP A 366 -16.46 -2.98 -19.94
CA ASP A 366 -17.25 -1.93 -20.57
C ASP A 366 -17.21 -0.63 -19.78
N GLN A 367 -17.24 -0.70 -18.44
CA GLN A 367 -17.05 0.47 -17.59
C GLN A 367 -15.67 1.12 -17.80
N ILE A 368 -14.62 0.31 -17.97
CA ILE A 368 -13.26 0.81 -18.26
C ILE A 368 -13.19 1.49 -19.63
N LYS A 369 -13.77 0.88 -20.67
CA LYS A 369 -13.84 1.49 -22.02
C LYS A 369 -14.63 2.79 -22.02
N ASN A 370 -15.79 2.81 -21.34
CA ASN A 370 -16.62 4.02 -21.21
C ASN A 370 -15.87 5.13 -20.45
N PHE A 371 -15.14 4.78 -19.38
CA PHE A 371 -14.28 5.72 -18.67
C PHE A 371 -13.20 6.31 -19.59
N ALA A 372 -12.50 5.48 -20.36
CA ALA A 372 -11.46 5.95 -21.28
C ALA A 372 -12.02 6.91 -22.34
N ASN A 373 -13.24 6.64 -22.85
CA ASN A 373 -13.93 7.54 -23.77
C ASN A 373 -14.31 8.87 -23.11
N ALA A 374 -14.84 8.83 -21.88
CA ALA A 374 -15.16 10.02 -21.09
C ALA A 374 -13.91 10.86 -20.83
N LEU A 375 -12.80 10.23 -20.43
CA LEU A 375 -11.52 10.90 -20.22
C LEU A 375 -11.02 11.57 -21.52
N SER A 376 -11.08 10.87 -22.66
CA SER A 376 -10.70 11.43 -23.96
C SER A 376 -11.53 12.66 -24.33
N THR A 377 -12.83 12.64 -24.03
CA THR A 377 -13.76 13.76 -24.30
C THR A 377 -13.50 14.92 -23.34
N ALA A 378 -13.25 14.63 -22.09
CA ALA A 378 -12.98 15.64 -21.06
C ALA A 378 -11.62 16.36 -21.23
N CYS A 379 -10.67 15.77 -21.95
CA CYS A 379 -9.37 16.37 -22.26
C CYS A 379 -9.38 17.31 -23.48
N LYS A 380 -10.45 17.28 -24.29
CA LYS A 380 -10.67 18.21 -25.42
C LYS A 380 -11.31 19.49 -24.95
#